data_a22737df3d9eeeb8e3c216d5de47b565
#
_entry.id   a22737df3d9eeeb8e3c216d5de47b565
#
_cell.length_a   1.000
_cell.length_b   1.000
_cell.length_c   1.000
_cell.angle_alpha   90.00
_cell.angle_beta   90.00
_cell.angle_gamma   90.00
#
_symmetry.space_group_name_H-M   'P 1'
#
loop_
_entity.id
_entity.type
_entity.pdbx_description
1 polymer ?
#
loop_
_entity_poly.entity_id
_entity_poly.type
_entity_poly.pdbx_seq_one_letter_code
_entity_poly.pdbx_strand_id
1 'polypeptide(L)'
;IPGSLVGSEMCIRDSNIIGGDEFKHCIKVLRKKKNDKILFTDGEGNLYSSHIDKINKHYCNLNKIKKIKSVEKTIELEVAISLIKSQSRLEWMVEKLSEIGVCSISFVITRHSERKKLKYQRLTKKTISALKQCKSLFLTDLNEAVSFDNFIRQHRETDNKFYADIDYNKKFNSSLEG
;
A
#
# COMPACT_ATOMS: atom_id res chain seq x y z
N ILE A 1 4.97 15.22 10.60
CA ILE A 1 6.32 14.68 10.33
C ILE A 1 6.64 15.08 8.89
N PRO A 2 7.61 15.97 8.64
CA PRO A 2 7.95 16.36 7.28
C PRO A 2 8.70 15.22 6.59
N GLY A 3 8.10 14.69 5.50
CA GLY A 3 8.75 13.85 4.52
C GLY A 3 9.03 12.41 4.96
N SER A 4 8.01 11.59 5.16
CA SER A 4 8.21 10.14 5.17
C SER A 4 8.35 9.64 3.74
N LEU A 5 9.45 8.98 3.45
CA LEU A 5 9.66 8.24 2.21
C LEU A 5 9.35 6.78 2.47
N VAL A 6 8.72 6.13 1.51
CA VAL A 6 8.53 4.69 1.51
C VAL A 6 9.48 4.09 0.49
N GLY A 7 10.35 3.23 0.95
CA GLY A 7 11.04 2.33 0.05
C GLY A 7 10.09 1.19 -0.33
N SER A 8 9.64 1.17 -1.56
CA SER A 8 8.79 0.10 -2.07
C SER A 8 9.54 -1.20 -2.32
N GLU A 9 10.81 -1.24 -2.01
CA GLU A 9 11.66 -2.41 -2.19
C GLU A 9 12.52 -2.63 -0.95
N MET A 10 12.70 -3.86 -0.56
CA MET A 10 13.64 -4.32 0.48
C MET A 10 15.05 -3.72 0.36
N CYS A 11 15.34 -3.05 -0.76
CA CYS A 11 16.64 -2.49 -1.08
C CYS A 11 17.15 -1.41 -0.13
N ILE A 12 16.27 -0.61 0.51
CA ILE A 12 16.76 0.45 1.41
C ILE A 12 17.37 -0.16 2.68
N ARG A 13 16.77 -1.25 3.15
CA ARG A 13 17.20 -1.92 4.37
C ARG A 13 18.52 -2.66 4.19
N ASP A 14 18.73 -3.26 3.02
CA ASP A 14 19.91 -4.10 2.73
C ASP A 14 21.02 -3.34 2.01
N SER A 15 20.70 -2.30 1.23
CA SER A 15 21.67 -1.58 0.40
C SER A 15 22.03 -0.18 0.90
N ASN A 16 21.30 0.38 1.88
CA ASN A 16 21.44 1.76 2.35
C ASN A 16 21.34 2.80 1.22
N ILE A 17 20.55 2.51 0.18
CA ILE A 17 20.44 3.34 -1.01
C ILE A 17 18.97 3.70 -1.27
N ILE A 18 18.71 4.96 -1.61
CA ILE A 18 17.44 5.41 -2.19
C ILE A 18 17.65 5.67 -3.69
N GLY A 19 16.92 4.97 -4.53
CA GLY A 19 16.96 5.11 -5.99
C GLY A 19 15.60 5.40 -6.61
N GLY A 20 15.52 5.38 -7.94
CA GLY A 20 14.28 5.42 -8.68
C GLY A 20 13.37 6.63 -8.43
N ASP A 21 12.07 6.38 -8.29
CA ASP A 21 11.07 7.43 -8.05
C ASP A 21 11.21 8.04 -6.65
N GLU A 22 11.67 7.25 -5.67
CA GLU A 22 11.93 7.72 -4.31
C GLU A 22 13.09 8.72 -4.24
N PHE A 23 14.16 8.48 -4.99
CA PHE A 23 15.26 9.42 -5.12
C PHE A 23 14.79 10.74 -5.72
N LYS A 24 14.00 10.68 -6.81
CA LYS A 24 13.43 11.89 -7.44
C LYS A 24 12.56 12.67 -6.46
N HIS A 25 11.73 11.96 -5.70
CA HIS A 25 10.90 12.59 -4.67
C HIS A 25 11.76 13.26 -3.58
N CYS A 26 12.73 12.53 -3.04
CA CYS A 26 13.60 13.02 -1.99
C CYS A 26 14.39 14.28 -2.41
N ILE A 27 15.03 14.24 -3.58
CA ILE A 27 15.96 15.31 -4.01
C ILE A 27 15.24 16.42 -4.76
N LYS A 28 14.31 16.11 -5.67
CA LYS A 28 13.67 17.12 -6.51
C LYS A 28 12.45 17.76 -5.86
N VAL A 29 11.63 16.97 -5.15
CA VAL A 29 10.38 17.46 -4.54
C VAL A 29 10.66 17.98 -3.13
N LEU A 30 11.25 17.17 -2.26
CA LEU A 30 11.57 17.55 -0.90
C LEU A 30 12.85 18.39 -0.77
N ARG A 31 13.62 18.52 -1.84
CA ARG A 31 14.87 19.30 -1.93
C ARG A 31 15.88 18.98 -0.83
N LYS A 32 15.94 17.71 -0.43
CA LYS A 32 16.86 17.23 0.59
C LYS A 32 18.30 17.31 0.12
N LYS A 33 19.20 17.62 1.06
CA LYS A 33 20.64 17.79 0.85
C LYS A 33 21.45 16.75 1.64
N LYS A 34 22.75 16.70 1.40
CA LYS A 34 23.68 15.92 2.22
C LYS A 34 23.54 16.31 3.69
N ASN A 35 23.58 15.31 4.58
CA ASN A 35 23.37 15.37 6.02
C ASN A 35 21.94 15.65 6.47
N ASP A 36 20.98 15.85 5.56
CA ASP A 36 19.59 16.02 5.95
C ASP A 36 19.04 14.72 6.53
N LYS A 37 18.26 14.86 7.59
CA LYS A 37 17.50 13.75 8.17
C LYS A 37 16.31 13.42 7.29
N ILE A 38 16.11 12.12 7.08
CA ILE A 38 14.93 11.57 6.40
C ILE A 38 14.28 10.51 7.27
N LEU A 39 12.98 10.32 7.03
CA LEU A 39 12.19 9.25 7.63
C LEU A 39 11.63 8.38 6.51
N PHE A 40 11.63 7.07 6.72
CA PHE A 40 11.04 6.12 5.77
C PHE A 40 10.45 4.92 6.50
N THR A 41 9.54 4.21 5.86
CA THR A 41 8.95 2.96 6.37
C THR A 41 9.25 1.81 5.42
N ASP A 42 9.28 0.59 5.95
CA ASP A 42 9.33 -0.64 5.16
C ASP A 42 7.93 -1.07 4.64
N GLY A 43 6.88 -0.43 5.11
CA GLY A 43 5.51 -0.82 4.79
C GLY A 43 4.95 -1.94 5.67
N GLU A 44 5.73 -2.43 6.63
CA GLU A 44 5.41 -3.53 7.55
C GLU A 44 5.21 -3.06 9.00
N GLY A 45 4.95 -1.77 9.20
CA GLY A 45 4.74 -1.19 10.51
C GLY A 45 5.99 -0.57 11.16
N ASN A 46 7.14 -0.60 10.49
CA ASN A 46 8.35 -0.02 11.04
C ASN A 46 8.65 1.35 10.44
N LEU A 47 9.06 2.29 11.30
CA LEU A 47 9.54 3.61 10.92
C LEU A 47 11.01 3.72 11.20
N TYR A 48 11.77 4.18 10.22
CA TYR A 48 13.20 4.38 10.29
C TYR A 48 13.57 5.85 10.13
N SER A 49 14.67 6.23 10.75
CA SER A 49 15.32 7.51 10.51
C SER A 49 16.73 7.27 9.99
N SER A 50 17.18 8.13 9.09
CA SER A 50 18.52 8.09 8.51
C SER A 50 18.97 9.48 8.12
N HIS A 51 20.22 9.61 7.69
CA HIS A 51 20.77 10.82 7.09
C HIS A 51 21.29 10.52 5.70
N ILE A 52 21.17 11.50 4.80
CA ILE A 52 21.74 11.42 3.46
C ILE A 52 23.25 11.60 3.57
N ASP A 53 24.01 10.59 3.17
CA ASP A 53 25.48 10.63 3.19
C ASP A 53 26.03 11.24 1.90
N LYS A 54 25.64 10.68 0.76
CA LYS A 54 26.12 11.10 -0.56
C LYS A 54 24.97 11.11 -1.57
N ILE A 55 24.91 12.16 -2.36
CA ILE A 55 23.96 12.28 -3.46
C ILE A 55 24.70 12.03 -4.78
N ASN A 56 24.26 11.04 -5.54
CA ASN A 56 24.73 10.70 -6.87
C ASN A 56 23.72 11.14 -7.94
N LYS A 57 23.99 10.86 -9.20
CA LYS A 57 23.13 11.27 -10.33
C LYS A 57 21.73 10.63 -10.29
N HIS A 58 21.61 9.38 -9.81
CA HIS A 58 20.38 8.58 -9.88
C HIS A 58 19.98 7.97 -8.54
N TYR A 59 20.77 8.12 -7.49
CA TYR A 59 20.51 7.57 -6.17
C TYR A 59 21.24 8.37 -5.10
N CYS A 60 20.84 8.20 -3.85
CA CYS A 60 21.60 8.69 -2.70
C CYS A 60 21.87 7.56 -1.70
N ASN A 61 23.04 7.65 -1.07
CA ASN A 61 23.43 6.76 -0.01
C ASN A 61 22.93 7.30 1.33
N LEU A 62 22.55 6.38 2.21
CA LEU A 62 22.10 6.65 3.55
C LEU A 62 23.13 6.17 4.57
N ASN A 63 23.21 6.88 5.69
CA ASN A 63 23.97 6.44 6.85
C ASN A 63 23.13 6.58 8.12
N LYS A 64 23.63 6.00 9.23
CA LYS A 64 23.02 6.07 10.56
C LYS A 64 21.53 5.63 10.54
N ILE A 65 21.20 4.57 9.81
CA ILE A 65 19.86 4.03 9.78
C ILE A 65 19.50 3.50 11.18
N LYS A 66 18.40 4.01 11.73
CA LYS A 66 17.90 3.63 13.04
C LYS A 66 16.39 3.41 12.98
N LYS A 67 15.92 2.24 13.45
CA LYS A 67 14.51 2.02 13.70
C LYS A 67 14.06 2.86 14.87
N ILE A 68 13.05 3.70 14.69
CA ILE A 68 12.55 4.63 15.72
C ILE A 68 11.17 4.28 16.23
N LYS A 69 10.42 3.48 15.46
CA LYS A 69 9.08 3.01 15.85
C LYS A 69 8.77 1.67 15.19
N SER A 70 8.10 0.81 15.92
CA SER A 70 7.46 -0.40 15.39
C SER A 70 6.02 -0.42 15.88
N VAL A 71 5.10 -0.76 15.02
CA VAL A 71 3.67 -0.87 15.31
C VAL A 71 3.21 -2.23 14.79
N GLU A 72 2.45 -2.95 15.59
CA GLU A 72 1.80 -4.19 15.16
C GLU A 72 0.45 -3.87 14.52
N LYS A 73 0.07 -4.69 13.56
CA LYS A 73 -1.22 -4.60 12.89
C LYS A 73 -2.29 -5.24 13.78
N THR A 74 -3.27 -4.48 14.19
CA THR A 74 -4.33 -4.95 15.10
C THR A 74 -5.55 -5.48 14.37
N ILE A 75 -5.78 -5.08 13.13
CA ILE A 75 -6.92 -5.50 12.31
C ILE A 75 -6.41 -5.87 10.92
N GLU A 76 -6.80 -7.06 10.46
CA GLU A 76 -6.52 -7.55 9.12
C GLU A 76 -7.80 -7.52 8.29
N LEU A 77 -7.99 -6.43 7.56
CA LEU A 77 -9.10 -6.28 6.63
C LEU A 77 -8.62 -6.54 5.21
N GLU A 78 -9.14 -7.58 4.58
CA GLU A 78 -9.03 -7.82 3.15
C GLU A 78 -10.30 -7.35 2.44
N VAL A 79 -10.16 -6.69 1.30
CA VAL A 79 -11.29 -6.28 0.46
C VAL A 79 -11.18 -6.93 -0.91
N ALA A 80 -12.17 -7.75 -1.25
CA ALA A 80 -12.30 -8.35 -2.58
C ALA A 80 -13.14 -7.45 -3.49
N ILE A 81 -12.60 -7.08 -4.65
CA ILE A 81 -13.29 -6.24 -5.62
C ILE A 81 -13.33 -6.89 -7.00
N SER A 82 -14.48 -6.82 -7.65
CA SER A 82 -14.60 -7.26 -9.04
C SER A 82 -13.86 -6.33 -9.99
N LEU A 83 -13.30 -6.89 -11.06
CA LEU A 83 -12.63 -6.10 -12.08
C LEU A 83 -13.61 -5.25 -12.85
N ILE A 84 -13.56 -3.94 -12.62
CA ILE A 84 -14.38 -2.96 -13.33
C ILE A 84 -13.73 -2.51 -14.64
N LYS A 85 -14.53 -2.12 -15.63
CA LYS A 85 -14.08 -1.67 -16.96
C LYS A 85 -13.20 -0.43 -16.88
N SER A 86 -13.58 0.54 -16.06
CA SER A 86 -12.87 1.82 -15.93
C SER A 86 -11.59 1.69 -15.11
N GLN A 87 -10.45 1.87 -15.76
CA GLN A 87 -9.14 1.87 -15.10
C GLN A 87 -9.01 2.98 -14.05
N SER A 88 -9.52 4.17 -14.35
CA SER A 88 -9.45 5.31 -13.43
C SER A 88 -10.27 5.08 -12.15
N ARG A 89 -11.44 4.47 -12.26
CA ARG A 89 -12.24 4.11 -11.09
C ARG A 89 -11.57 3.02 -10.25
N LEU A 90 -10.94 2.04 -10.90
CA LEU A 90 -10.19 1.00 -10.20
C LEU A 90 -8.99 1.59 -9.44
N GLU A 91 -8.22 2.45 -10.09
CA GLU A 91 -7.10 3.17 -9.47
C GLU A 91 -7.58 4.03 -8.29
N TRP A 92 -8.70 4.71 -8.43
CA TRP A 92 -9.32 5.49 -7.37
C TRP A 92 -9.76 4.61 -6.18
N MET A 93 -10.41 3.46 -6.45
CA MET A 93 -10.80 2.52 -5.39
C MET A 93 -9.58 2.01 -4.62
N VAL A 94 -8.54 1.56 -5.32
CA VAL A 94 -7.30 1.09 -4.69
C VAL A 94 -6.67 2.19 -3.82
N GLU A 95 -6.64 3.42 -4.32
CA GLU A 95 -6.14 4.57 -3.56
C GLU A 95 -6.95 4.79 -2.28
N LYS A 96 -8.30 4.81 -2.36
CA LYS A 96 -9.15 5.03 -1.19
C LYS A 96 -9.14 3.87 -0.19
N LEU A 97 -9.12 2.64 -0.66
CA LEU A 97 -8.97 1.47 0.23
C LEU A 97 -7.62 1.51 0.97
N SER A 98 -6.55 1.91 0.30
CA SER A 98 -5.24 2.07 0.93
C SER A 98 -5.22 3.24 1.93
N GLU A 99 -5.90 4.35 1.64
CA GLU A 99 -6.01 5.50 2.57
C GLU A 99 -6.71 5.13 3.88
N ILE A 100 -7.73 4.28 3.84
CA ILE A 100 -8.44 3.81 5.04
C ILE A 100 -7.73 2.66 5.77
N GLY A 101 -6.61 2.17 5.23
CA GLY A 101 -5.75 1.20 5.91
C GLY A 101 -6.14 -0.28 5.69
N VAL A 102 -6.78 -0.60 4.56
CA VAL A 102 -7.03 -1.98 4.15
C VAL A 102 -5.71 -2.72 4.01
N CYS A 103 -5.64 -3.95 4.54
CA CYS A 103 -4.44 -4.77 4.54
C CYS A 103 -4.09 -5.29 3.17
N SER A 104 -5.08 -5.87 2.49
CA SER A 104 -4.92 -6.42 1.16
C SER A 104 -6.15 -6.19 0.30
N ILE A 105 -5.94 -6.10 -1.00
CA ILE A 105 -6.99 -5.98 -2.01
C ILE A 105 -6.88 -7.17 -2.95
N SER A 106 -7.91 -7.99 -2.98
CA SER A 106 -8.04 -9.12 -3.90
C SER A 106 -8.91 -8.76 -5.09
N PHE A 107 -8.41 -9.04 -6.28
CA PHE A 107 -9.12 -8.78 -7.52
C PHE A 107 -9.84 -10.04 -7.99
N VAL A 108 -11.15 -9.93 -8.21
CA VAL A 108 -12.00 -11.07 -8.56
C VAL A 108 -12.54 -10.92 -9.97
N ILE A 109 -12.36 -11.96 -10.79
CA ILE A 109 -12.94 -12.06 -12.12
C ILE A 109 -14.29 -12.76 -11.99
N THR A 110 -15.37 -12.00 -12.18
CA THR A 110 -16.73 -12.52 -12.18
C THR A 110 -17.19 -12.81 -13.60
N ARG A 111 -18.36 -13.45 -13.75
CA ARG A 111 -18.98 -13.77 -15.06
C ARG A 111 -19.14 -12.53 -15.96
N HIS A 112 -19.40 -11.38 -15.36
CA HIS A 112 -19.64 -10.12 -16.08
C HIS A 112 -18.41 -9.21 -16.12
N SER A 113 -17.24 -9.67 -15.70
CA SER A 113 -15.99 -8.89 -15.77
C SER A 113 -15.55 -8.75 -17.23
N GLU A 114 -15.68 -7.58 -17.81
CA GLU A 114 -15.19 -7.27 -19.15
C GLU A 114 -13.64 -7.22 -19.21
N ARG A 115 -13.01 -6.88 -18.11
CA ARG A 115 -11.56 -6.80 -18.00
C ARG A 115 -11.00 -8.08 -17.38
N LYS A 116 -9.91 -8.60 -17.99
CA LYS A 116 -9.18 -9.78 -17.49
C LYS A 116 -7.73 -9.50 -17.10
N LYS A 117 -7.21 -8.30 -17.41
CA LYS A 117 -5.82 -7.93 -17.12
C LYS A 117 -5.73 -6.66 -16.30
N LEU A 118 -4.85 -6.67 -15.31
CA LEU A 118 -4.55 -5.54 -14.44
C LEU A 118 -3.20 -4.91 -14.79
N LYS A 119 -3.11 -3.61 -14.63
CA LYS A 119 -1.85 -2.88 -14.70
C LYS A 119 -1.28 -2.74 -13.28
N TYR A 120 -0.79 -3.84 -12.70
CA TYR A 120 -0.31 -3.90 -11.32
C TYR A 120 0.64 -2.77 -10.96
N GLN A 121 1.64 -2.48 -11.80
CA GLN A 121 2.59 -1.38 -11.54
C GLN A 121 1.90 -0.03 -11.29
N ARG A 122 0.78 0.25 -11.97
CA ARG A 122 0.02 1.48 -11.74
C ARG A 122 -0.72 1.45 -10.41
N LEU A 123 -1.31 0.30 -10.06
CA LEU A 123 -2.03 0.11 -8.81
C LEU A 123 -1.06 0.18 -7.62
N THR A 124 0.10 -0.47 -7.71
CA THR A 124 1.15 -0.39 -6.68
C THR A 124 1.62 1.05 -6.46
N LYS A 125 1.77 1.85 -7.52
CA LYS A 125 2.08 3.28 -7.36
C LYS A 125 0.99 4.03 -6.60
N LYS A 126 -0.28 3.62 -6.74
CA LYS A 126 -1.40 4.21 -5.98
C LYS A 126 -1.35 3.84 -4.50
N THR A 127 -1.07 2.57 -4.16
CA THR A 127 -0.92 2.17 -2.75
C THR A 127 0.24 2.89 -2.08
N ILE A 128 1.39 3.02 -2.74
CA ILE A 128 2.55 3.77 -2.23
C ILE A 128 2.22 5.27 -2.06
N SER A 129 1.50 5.87 -3.01
CA SER A 129 1.09 7.28 -2.92
C SER A 129 0.15 7.51 -1.74
N ALA A 130 -0.84 6.64 -1.57
CA ALA A 130 -1.79 6.68 -0.44
C ALA A 130 -1.07 6.54 0.90
N LEU A 131 -0.16 5.55 1.02
CA LEU A 131 0.64 5.35 2.21
C LEU A 131 1.43 6.61 2.62
N LYS A 132 2.06 7.29 1.64
CA LYS A 132 2.79 8.55 1.88
C LYS A 132 1.85 9.68 2.32
N GLN A 133 0.71 9.82 1.66
CA GLN A 133 -0.27 10.86 1.94
C GLN A 133 -0.86 10.72 3.35
N CYS A 134 -1.25 9.51 3.73
CA CYS A 134 -1.81 9.20 5.04
C CYS A 134 -0.75 9.01 6.14
N LYS A 135 0.53 9.02 5.78
CA LYS A 135 1.65 8.72 6.70
C LYS A 135 1.48 7.37 7.40
N SER A 136 0.88 6.41 6.71
CA SER A 136 0.74 5.04 7.19
C SER A 136 2.11 4.38 7.31
N LEU A 137 2.23 3.40 8.19
CA LEU A 137 3.40 2.53 8.28
C LEU A 137 3.16 1.17 7.60
N PHE A 138 1.92 0.92 7.14
CA PHE A 138 1.54 -0.33 6.50
C PHE A 138 1.19 -0.08 5.03
N LEU A 139 1.84 -0.82 4.15
CA LEU A 139 1.51 -0.83 2.72
C LEU A 139 0.34 -1.80 2.49
N THR A 140 -0.59 -1.40 1.65
CA THR A 140 -1.67 -2.29 1.22
C THR A 140 -1.16 -3.26 0.16
N ASP A 141 -1.34 -4.55 0.38
CA ASP A 141 -0.96 -5.59 -0.56
C ASP A 141 -1.98 -5.71 -1.70
N LEU A 142 -1.51 -6.01 -2.88
CA LEU A 142 -2.35 -6.24 -4.07
C LEU A 142 -2.21 -7.69 -4.52
N ASN A 143 -3.24 -8.47 -4.29
CA ASN A 143 -3.27 -9.88 -4.69
C ASN A 143 -3.52 -10.03 -6.19
N GLU A 144 -3.09 -11.16 -6.75
CA GLU A 144 -3.37 -11.46 -8.14
C GLU A 144 -4.87 -11.64 -8.42
N ALA A 145 -5.27 -11.37 -9.67
CA ALA A 145 -6.65 -11.55 -10.08
C ALA A 145 -6.98 -13.03 -10.23
N VAL A 146 -7.98 -13.49 -9.50
CA VAL A 146 -8.47 -14.88 -9.52
C VAL A 146 -9.93 -14.95 -9.91
N SER A 147 -10.41 -16.12 -10.37
CA SER A 147 -11.84 -16.32 -10.60
C SER A 147 -12.63 -16.27 -9.28
N PHE A 148 -13.90 -15.90 -9.36
CA PHE A 148 -14.78 -15.87 -8.19
C PHE A 148 -14.81 -17.22 -7.45
N ASP A 149 -14.90 -18.32 -8.19
CA ASP A 149 -14.94 -19.66 -7.59
C ASP A 149 -13.64 -20.03 -6.86
N ASN A 150 -12.51 -19.61 -7.42
CA ASN A 150 -11.21 -19.81 -6.76
C ASN A 150 -11.08 -18.95 -5.50
N PHE A 151 -11.49 -17.68 -5.58
CA PHE A 151 -11.52 -16.79 -4.43
C PHE A 151 -12.35 -17.36 -3.29
N ILE A 152 -13.58 -17.82 -3.56
CA ILE A 152 -14.45 -18.42 -2.54
C ILE A 152 -13.83 -19.68 -1.94
N ARG A 153 -13.17 -20.51 -2.77
CA ARG A 153 -12.50 -21.74 -2.27
C ARG A 153 -11.32 -21.39 -1.34
N GLN A 154 -10.51 -20.40 -1.68
CA GLN A 154 -9.37 -19.97 -0.88
C GLN A 154 -9.79 -19.40 0.48
N HIS A 155 -10.95 -18.75 0.54
CA HIS A 155 -11.46 -18.10 1.75
C HIS A 155 -12.61 -18.88 2.41
N ARG A 156 -12.75 -20.19 2.13
CA ARG A 156 -13.86 -20.98 2.64
C ARG A 156 -13.94 -20.99 4.16
N GLU A 157 -12.79 -21.10 4.82
CA GLU A 157 -12.67 -21.23 6.28
C GLU A 157 -12.37 -19.89 6.98
N THR A 158 -12.38 -18.78 6.25
CA THR A 158 -12.19 -17.45 6.85
C THR A 158 -13.44 -17.08 7.65
N ASP A 159 -13.26 -16.65 8.88
CA ASP A 159 -14.32 -16.08 9.71
C ASP A 159 -14.64 -14.63 9.28
N ASN A 160 -15.80 -14.12 9.72
CA ASN A 160 -16.20 -12.71 9.53
C ASN A 160 -16.18 -12.24 8.08
N LYS A 161 -16.92 -12.94 7.21
CA LYS A 161 -17.11 -12.56 5.80
C LYS A 161 -18.33 -11.66 5.63
N PHE A 162 -18.14 -10.58 4.91
CA PHE A 162 -19.21 -9.64 4.57
C PHE A 162 -19.28 -9.47 3.05
N TYR A 163 -20.46 -9.25 2.53
CA TYR A 163 -20.62 -8.86 1.13
C TYR A 163 -21.57 -7.66 1.03
N ALA A 164 -21.28 -6.78 0.09
CA ALA A 164 -22.12 -5.63 -0.19
C ALA A 164 -23.18 -6.04 -1.23
N ASP A 165 -24.44 -5.85 -0.87
CA ASP A 165 -25.59 -6.10 -1.74
C ASP A 165 -26.44 -4.82 -1.86
N ILE A 166 -26.79 -4.45 -3.09
CA ILE A 166 -27.60 -3.25 -3.37
C ILE A 166 -29.07 -3.46 -2.98
N ASP A 167 -29.54 -4.70 -3.06
CA ASP A 167 -30.96 -5.04 -2.82
C ASP A 167 -31.26 -5.30 -1.35
N TYR A 168 -30.25 -5.21 -0.47
CA TYR A 168 -30.41 -5.51 0.93
C TYR A 168 -30.82 -4.29 1.75
N ASN A 169 -32.09 -4.22 2.13
CA ASN A 169 -32.69 -3.10 2.88
C ASN A 169 -32.31 -3.03 4.38
N LYS A 170 -31.45 -3.90 4.91
CA LYS A 170 -30.98 -3.79 6.30
C LYS A 170 -29.85 -2.78 6.39
N LYS A 171 -30.04 -1.76 7.22
CA LYS A 171 -28.96 -0.86 7.64
C LYS A 171 -27.86 -1.67 8.32
N PHE A 172 -26.62 -1.40 7.98
CA PHE A 172 -25.45 -1.96 8.65
C PHE A 172 -25.54 -1.57 10.14
N ASN A 173 -25.87 -2.50 11.00
CA ASN A 173 -25.81 -2.24 12.44
C ASN A 173 -24.35 -2.37 12.85
N SER A 174 -23.76 -1.27 13.30
CA SER A 174 -22.40 -1.15 13.80
C SER A 174 -22.18 -1.75 15.19
N SER A 175 -23.08 -2.60 15.66
CA SER A 175 -22.85 -3.38 16.89
C SER A 175 -22.00 -4.62 16.59
N LEU A 176 -20.74 -4.40 16.29
CA LEU A 176 -19.69 -5.35 16.58
C LEU A 176 -19.42 -5.21 18.09
N GLU A 177 -20.25 -5.87 18.89
CA GLU A 177 -19.88 -6.17 20.27
C GLU A 177 -18.80 -7.24 20.17
N GLY A 178 -17.56 -6.86 20.60
CA GLY A 178 -16.40 -7.71 20.74
C GLY A 178 -16.50 -8.66 21.94
#